data_2c34129a347aedadd951c10b343ee4a6
#
_entry.id   2c34129a347aedadd951c10b343ee4a6
#
_cell.length_a   1.000
_cell.length_b   1.000
_cell.length_c   1.000
_cell.angle_alpha   90.00
_cell.angle_beta   90.00
_cell.angle_gamma   90.00
#
_symmetry.space_group_name_H-M   'P 1'
#
loop_
_entity.id
_entity.type
_entity.pdbx_description
1 polymer ?
#
loop_
_entity_poly.entity_id
_entity_poly.type
_entity_poly.pdbx_seq_one_letter_code
_entity_poly.pdbx_strand_id
1 'polypeptide(L)'
;MIKYLPESVSVVLEEVPDRVTLAVDITNCQGHCEGCHSPYLRGDFGEELTPEKIDALIADNFGVNCFLFLGEGADVDALLALVRYLNKAYPKMETALYSGLPHTDDRVWDFFDYVKIGPYRRSYGPLNSPTTNQRMFRLERGKGRDSAVDITERFWHRGIDPNASK
;
A
#
# COMPACT_ATOMS: atom_id res chain seq x y z
N MET A 1 13.76 6.89 -9.11
CA MET A 1 12.55 7.70 -9.33
C MET A 1 11.31 6.83 -9.18
N ILE A 2 10.34 7.30 -8.43
CA ILE A 2 9.02 6.67 -8.34
C ILE A 2 8.06 7.45 -9.22
N LYS A 3 7.33 6.74 -10.08
CA LYS A 3 6.28 7.33 -10.93
C LYS A 3 4.92 6.81 -10.54
N TYR A 4 3.90 7.61 -10.73
CA TYR A 4 2.52 7.30 -10.38
C TYR A 4 1.55 7.77 -11.46
N LEU A 5 0.30 7.29 -11.38
CA LEU A 5 -0.78 7.70 -12.26
C LEU A 5 -1.63 8.77 -11.57
N PRO A 6 -1.51 10.05 -11.96
CA PRO A 6 -2.31 11.12 -11.35
C PRO A 6 -3.82 10.90 -11.48
N GLU A 7 -4.27 10.38 -12.62
CA GLU A 7 -5.69 10.17 -12.92
C GLU A 7 -6.35 9.05 -12.13
N SER A 8 -5.57 8.16 -11.51
CA SER A 8 -6.09 7.04 -10.73
C SER A 8 -6.00 7.24 -9.22
N VAL A 9 -5.45 8.35 -8.76
CA VAL A 9 -5.42 8.69 -7.33
C VAL A 9 -6.84 8.73 -6.78
N SER A 10 -7.08 8.01 -5.69
CA SER A 10 -8.41 7.90 -5.11
C SER A 10 -8.35 7.77 -3.59
N VAL A 11 -9.47 8.12 -2.94
CA VAL A 11 -9.66 7.87 -1.51
C VAL A 11 -10.39 6.56 -1.35
N VAL A 12 -9.82 5.64 -0.59
CA VAL A 12 -10.32 4.28 -0.37
C VAL A 12 -10.50 4.01 1.12
N LEU A 13 -11.43 3.11 1.45
CA LEU A 13 -11.80 2.85 2.85
C LEU A 13 -11.51 1.42 3.30
N GLU A 14 -11.19 0.51 2.38
CA GLU A 14 -11.10 -0.92 2.67
C GLU A 14 -9.68 -1.47 2.60
N GLU A 15 -8.80 -0.84 1.86
CA GLU A 15 -7.44 -1.33 1.60
C GLU A 15 -6.56 -1.30 2.85
N VAL A 16 -6.79 -0.34 3.73
CA VAL A 16 -6.17 -0.32 5.07
C VAL A 16 -7.30 -0.31 6.10
N PRO A 17 -7.36 -1.29 7.01
CA PRO A 17 -8.46 -1.39 7.96
C PRO A 17 -8.62 -0.14 8.82
N ASP A 18 -9.86 0.37 8.88
CA ASP A 18 -10.27 1.49 9.74
C ASP A 18 -9.56 2.82 9.42
N ARG A 19 -9.12 3.01 8.17
CA ARG A 19 -8.44 4.23 7.72
C ARG A 19 -9.14 4.83 6.50
N VAL A 20 -9.11 6.15 6.44
CA VAL A 20 -9.47 6.91 5.24
C VAL A 20 -8.16 7.12 4.48
N THR A 21 -7.99 6.38 3.40
CA THR A 21 -6.71 6.17 2.76
C THR A 21 -6.64 6.85 1.40
N LEU A 22 -5.59 7.63 1.20
CA LEU A 22 -5.24 8.16 -0.11
C LEU A 22 -4.39 7.12 -0.84
N ALA A 23 -4.95 6.50 -1.87
CA ALA A 23 -4.31 5.44 -2.64
C ALA A 23 -3.68 6.01 -3.91
N VAL A 24 -2.41 5.70 -4.11
CA VAL A 24 -1.61 6.17 -5.25
C VAL A 24 -1.05 4.96 -6.00
N ASP A 25 -1.49 4.76 -7.24
CA ASP A 25 -0.99 3.69 -8.10
C ASP A 25 0.42 4.01 -8.56
N ILE A 26 1.36 3.16 -8.18
CA ILE A 26 2.76 3.25 -8.56
C ILE A 26 2.99 2.43 -9.82
N THR A 27 3.62 3.03 -10.81
CA THR A 27 3.95 2.37 -12.08
C THR A 27 5.29 1.64 -12.01
N ASN A 28 5.68 1.00 -13.10
CA ASN A 28 6.91 0.22 -13.21
C ASN A 28 6.94 -0.96 -12.24
N CYS A 29 5.76 -1.60 -12.07
CA CYS A 29 5.60 -2.77 -11.22
C CYS A 29 6.48 -3.92 -11.70
N GLN A 30 7.30 -4.49 -10.83
CA GLN A 30 8.18 -5.61 -11.13
C GLN A 30 7.49 -6.98 -10.97
N GLY A 31 6.25 -7.00 -10.54
CA GLY A 31 5.47 -8.22 -10.37
C GLY A 31 4.90 -8.75 -11.67
N HIS A 32 4.63 -10.06 -11.70
CA HIS A 32 4.00 -10.77 -12.81
C HIS A 32 2.85 -11.63 -12.30
N CYS A 33 1.91 -11.01 -11.57
CA CYS A 33 0.79 -11.73 -10.96
C CYS A 33 -0.12 -12.32 -12.03
N GLU A 34 -0.44 -13.60 -11.90
CA GLU A 34 -1.45 -14.26 -12.73
C GLU A 34 -2.82 -13.59 -12.49
N GLY A 35 -3.48 -13.18 -13.58
CA GLY A 35 -4.77 -12.52 -13.47
C GLY A 35 -4.73 -11.14 -12.80
N CYS A 36 -3.59 -10.46 -12.87
CA CYS A 36 -3.42 -9.12 -12.34
C CYS A 36 -4.49 -8.16 -12.89
N HIS A 37 -5.17 -7.42 -12.00
CA HIS A 37 -6.19 -6.45 -12.40
C HIS A 37 -5.61 -5.18 -13.04
N SER A 38 -4.31 -4.94 -12.86
CA SER A 38 -3.65 -3.71 -13.31
C SER A 38 -2.32 -4.01 -14.02
N PRO A 39 -2.31 -4.86 -15.07
CA PRO A 39 -1.08 -5.23 -15.77
C PRO A 39 -0.41 -4.02 -16.46
N TYR A 40 -1.16 -2.98 -16.76
CA TYR A 40 -0.62 -1.73 -17.33
C TYR A 40 0.35 -1.03 -16.38
N LEU A 41 0.27 -1.26 -15.07
CA LEU A 41 1.18 -0.65 -14.10
C LEU A 41 2.61 -1.19 -14.18
N ARG A 42 2.85 -2.22 -14.97
CA ARG A 42 4.20 -2.74 -15.24
C ARG A 42 5.02 -1.82 -16.14
N GLY A 43 4.35 -0.96 -16.91
CA GLY A 43 5.01 -0.03 -17.80
C GLY A 43 5.70 1.11 -17.06
N ASP A 44 6.75 1.66 -17.66
CA ASP A 44 7.44 2.83 -17.15
C ASP A 44 6.80 4.10 -17.75
N PHE A 45 5.79 4.61 -17.09
CA PHE A 45 5.04 5.79 -17.51
C PHE A 45 4.43 6.51 -16.28
N GLY A 46 3.72 7.59 -16.52
CA GLY A 46 3.14 8.43 -15.48
C GLY A 46 4.05 9.60 -15.13
N GLU A 47 3.76 10.22 -14.00
CA GLU A 47 4.51 11.37 -13.50
C GLU A 47 5.39 10.98 -12.32
N GLU A 48 6.52 11.67 -12.16
CA GLU A 48 7.36 11.49 -10.98
C GLU A 48 6.58 11.91 -9.73
N LEU A 49 6.56 11.03 -8.74
CA LEU A 49 6.03 11.35 -7.42
C LEU A 49 7.12 12.05 -6.61
N THR A 50 6.90 13.30 -6.28
CA THR A 50 7.82 14.13 -5.51
C THR A 50 7.20 14.53 -4.17
N PRO A 51 8.00 15.00 -3.19
CA PRO A 51 7.44 15.55 -1.95
C PRO A 51 6.42 16.65 -2.18
N GLU A 52 6.65 17.53 -3.17
CA GLU A 52 5.73 18.62 -3.53
C GLU A 52 4.39 18.08 -4.04
N LYS A 53 4.43 17.00 -4.83
CA LYS A 53 3.20 16.35 -5.31
C LYS A 53 2.47 15.62 -4.21
N ILE A 54 3.19 15.01 -3.27
CA ILE A 54 2.59 14.41 -2.07
C ILE A 54 1.84 15.48 -1.28
N ASP A 55 2.45 16.64 -1.06
CA ASP A 55 1.81 17.75 -0.35
C ASP A 55 0.52 18.19 -1.05
N ALA A 56 0.56 18.34 -2.37
CA ALA A 56 -0.61 18.72 -3.16
C ALA A 56 -1.72 17.67 -3.09
N LEU A 57 -1.37 16.38 -3.20
CA LEU A 57 -2.33 15.28 -3.12
C LEU A 57 -3.03 15.24 -1.76
N ILE A 58 -2.28 15.42 -0.67
CA ILE A 58 -2.84 15.45 0.68
C ILE A 58 -3.75 16.67 0.86
N ALA A 59 -3.34 17.85 0.37
CA ALA A 59 -4.13 19.08 0.46
C ALA A 59 -5.44 18.95 -0.33
N ASP A 60 -5.41 18.31 -1.50
CA ASP A 60 -6.58 18.12 -2.36
C ASP A 60 -7.54 17.05 -1.84
N ASN A 61 -7.11 16.21 -0.91
CA ASN A 61 -7.89 15.11 -0.34
C ASN A 61 -7.99 15.24 1.18
N PHE A 62 -8.55 16.34 1.63
CA PHE A 62 -8.71 16.66 3.05
C PHE A 62 -9.44 15.55 3.81
N GLY A 63 -8.93 15.22 4.99
CA GLY A 63 -9.53 14.20 5.86
C GLY A 63 -8.92 12.81 5.76
N VAL A 64 -8.00 12.58 4.82
CA VAL A 64 -7.26 11.30 4.77
C VAL A 64 -6.29 11.20 5.95
N ASN A 65 -6.16 10.00 6.50
CA ASN A 65 -5.26 9.73 7.62
C ASN A 65 -4.27 8.59 7.34
N CYS A 66 -4.24 8.09 6.11
CA CYS A 66 -3.29 7.09 5.66
C CYS A 66 -2.91 7.34 4.20
N PHE A 67 -1.64 7.20 3.88
CA PHE A 67 -1.11 7.29 2.51
C PHE A 67 -0.65 5.92 2.06
N LEU A 68 -1.25 5.40 1.00
CA LEU A 68 -1.01 4.05 0.48
C LEU A 68 -0.30 4.11 -0.87
N PHE A 69 0.86 3.47 -0.93
CA PHE A 69 1.55 3.18 -2.19
C PHE A 69 1.05 1.83 -2.72
N LEU A 70 0.30 1.86 -3.81
CA LEU A 70 -0.14 0.65 -4.51
C LEU A 70 0.95 0.20 -5.48
N GLY A 71 1.92 -0.52 -4.96
CA GLY A 71 3.12 -0.96 -5.64
C GLY A 71 4.37 -0.31 -5.08
N GLU A 72 5.51 -0.96 -5.26
CA GLU A 72 6.80 -0.45 -4.78
C GLU A 72 7.68 0.10 -5.91
N GLY A 73 7.24 -0.04 -7.16
CA GLY A 73 8.03 0.42 -8.32
C GLY A 73 9.32 -0.36 -8.49
N ALA A 74 10.30 0.26 -9.13
CA ALA A 74 11.61 -0.35 -9.40
C ALA A 74 12.77 0.35 -8.68
N ASP A 75 12.50 1.39 -7.91
CA ASP A 75 13.51 2.20 -7.22
C ASP A 75 13.19 2.29 -5.73
N VAL A 76 13.69 1.31 -4.98
CA VAL A 76 13.41 1.22 -3.55
C VAL A 76 14.00 2.40 -2.76
N ASP A 77 15.15 2.92 -3.15
CA ASP A 77 15.75 4.07 -2.46
C ASP A 77 14.88 5.32 -2.60
N ALA A 78 14.31 5.53 -3.79
CA ALA A 78 13.37 6.63 -4.01
C ALA A 78 12.07 6.44 -3.21
N LEU A 79 11.55 5.21 -3.15
CA LEU A 79 10.37 4.89 -2.34
C LEU A 79 10.61 5.20 -0.86
N LEU A 80 11.75 4.78 -0.34
CA LEU A 80 12.12 5.03 1.06
C LEU A 80 12.29 6.52 1.35
N ALA A 81 12.85 7.28 0.41
CA ALA A 81 12.95 8.73 0.55
C ALA A 81 11.58 9.39 0.67
N LEU A 82 10.60 8.94 -0.12
CA LEU A 82 9.23 9.47 -0.08
C LEU A 82 8.52 9.13 1.23
N VAL A 83 8.61 7.88 1.70
CA VAL A 83 7.96 7.51 2.96
C VAL A 83 8.62 8.20 4.16
N ARG A 84 9.92 8.38 4.13
CA ARG A 84 10.62 9.15 5.17
C ARG A 84 10.16 10.61 5.20
N TYR A 85 9.98 11.20 4.04
CA TYR A 85 9.40 12.54 3.94
C TYR A 85 8.00 12.60 4.57
N LEU A 86 7.13 11.64 4.22
CA LEU A 86 5.78 11.54 4.80
C LEU A 86 5.83 11.43 6.33
N ASN A 87 6.67 10.55 6.84
CA ASN A 87 6.80 10.32 8.28
C ASN A 87 7.24 11.58 9.02
N LYS A 88 8.08 12.39 8.40
CA LYS A 88 8.61 13.63 9.00
C LYS A 88 7.63 14.79 8.87
N ALA A 89 7.07 15.00 7.68
CA ALA A 89 6.19 16.13 7.39
C ALA A 89 4.77 15.92 7.93
N TYR A 90 4.32 14.68 7.99
CA TYR A 90 2.97 14.30 8.43
C TYR A 90 3.04 13.19 9.48
N PRO A 91 3.57 13.46 10.67
CA PRO A 91 3.85 12.41 11.66
C PRO A 91 2.61 11.66 12.15
N LYS A 92 1.43 12.26 12.01
CA LYS A 92 0.15 11.62 12.39
C LYS A 92 -0.47 10.83 11.25
N MET A 93 0.00 11.00 10.02
CA MET A 93 -0.48 10.23 8.88
C MET A 93 0.21 8.87 8.89
N GLU A 94 -0.60 7.81 8.83
CA GLU A 94 -0.07 6.47 8.69
C GLU A 94 0.33 6.22 7.23
N THR A 95 1.26 5.31 7.02
CA THR A 95 1.77 4.97 5.70
C THR A 95 1.62 3.47 5.45
N ALA A 96 1.26 3.12 4.23
CA ALA A 96 1.03 1.74 3.83
C ALA A 96 1.68 1.45 2.47
N LEU A 97 2.15 0.22 2.33
CA LEU A 97 2.70 -0.31 1.09
C LEU A 97 1.99 -1.60 0.71
N TYR A 98 1.49 -1.67 -0.51
CA TYR A 98 1.04 -2.91 -1.13
C TYR A 98 2.10 -3.37 -2.12
N SER A 99 2.87 -4.39 -1.74
CA SER A 99 3.83 -5.04 -2.63
C SER A 99 3.22 -6.28 -3.26
N GLY A 100 3.41 -6.43 -4.56
CA GLY A 100 3.04 -7.65 -5.28
C GLY A 100 4.12 -8.74 -5.20
N LEU A 101 5.24 -8.45 -4.56
CA LEU A 101 6.35 -9.37 -4.44
C LEU A 101 6.20 -10.23 -3.18
N PRO A 102 6.72 -11.47 -3.17
CA PRO A 102 6.71 -12.32 -1.98
C PRO A 102 7.61 -11.79 -0.86
N HIS A 103 8.63 -11.04 -1.24
CA HIS A 103 9.56 -10.39 -0.31
C HIS A 103 9.80 -8.96 -0.77
N THR A 104 9.94 -8.06 0.18
CA THR A 104 10.32 -6.67 -0.09
C THR A 104 11.68 -6.37 0.57
N ASP A 105 12.27 -5.23 0.23
CA ASP A 105 13.52 -4.78 0.87
C ASP A 105 13.32 -4.66 2.39
N ASP A 106 14.27 -5.16 3.15
CA ASP A 106 14.17 -5.21 4.62
C ASP A 106 13.98 -3.83 5.26
N ARG A 107 14.51 -2.78 4.63
CA ARG A 107 14.36 -1.40 5.11
C ARG A 107 12.92 -0.90 5.10
N VAL A 108 12.07 -1.47 4.25
CA VAL A 108 10.64 -1.11 4.17
C VAL A 108 9.96 -1.29 5.52
N TRP A 109 10.32 -2.34 6.26
CA TRP A 109 9.70 -2.66 7.53
C TRP A 109 9.96 -1.63 8.64
N ASP A 110 10.96 -0.78 8.46
CA ASP A 110 11.31 0.27 9.43
C ASP A 110 10.49 1.56 9.24
N PHE A 111 9.91 1.78 8.03
CA PHE A 111 9.33 3.08 7.68
C PHE A 111 7.82 3.08 7.50
N PHE A 112 7.23 1.94 7.14
CA PHE A 112 5.79 1.84 6.92
C PHE A 112 5.05 1.35 8.16
N ASP A 113 3.84 1.86 8.35
CA ASP A 113 2.94 1.38 9.42
C ASP A 113 2.20 0.10 9.01
N TYR A 114 1.99 -0.08 7.70
CA TYR A 114 1.35 -1.27 7.13
C TYR A 114 2.13 -1.73 5.91
N VAL A 115 2.34 -3.03 5.79
CA VAL A 115 2.97 -3.65 4.61
C VAL A 115 2.19 -4.89 4.21
N LYS A 116 1.69 -4.91 2.97
CA LYS A 116 1.10 -6.10 2.35
C LYS A 116 2.11 -6.69 1.39
N ILE A 117 2.36 -7.98 1.50
CA ILE A 117 3.25 -8.73 0.60
C ILE A 117 2.51 -9.88 -0.06
N GLY A 118 3.08 -10.37 -1.12
CA GLY A 118 2.62 -11.53 -1.87
C GLY A 118 1.94 -11.16 -3.18
N PRO A 119 2.24 -11.91 -4.27
CA PRO A 119 1.57 -11.74 -5.53
C PRO A 119 0.12 -12.23 -5.45
N TYR A 120 -0.77 -11.60 -6.21
CA TYR A 120 -2.11 -12.16 -6.40
C TYR A 120 -2.00 -13.51 -7.15
N ARG A 121 -2.65 -14.52 -6.59
CA ARG A 121 -2.75 -15.85 -7.22
C ARG A 121 -4.23 -16.23 -7.28
N ARG A 122 -4.73 -16.41 -8.49
CA ARG A 122 -6.15 -16.73 -8.72
C ARG A 122 -6.61 -17.95 -7.93
N SER A 123 -5.78 -18.98 -7.84
CA SER A 123 -6.11 -20.23 -7.12
C SER A 123 -6.26 -20.05 -5.61
N TYR A 124 -5.63 -19.02 -5.04
CA TYR A 124 -5.73 -18.72 -3.61
C TYR A 124 -6.70 -17.59 -3.30
N GLY A 125 -7.07 -16.80 -4.31
CA GLY A 125 -8.00 -15.69 -4.17
C GLY A 125 -7.36 -14.38 -3.72
N PRO A 126 -8.17 -13.29 -3.68
CA PRO A 126 -7.71 -11.97 -3.26
C PRO A 126 -7.45 -11.89 -1.75
N LEU A 127 -6.95 -10.75 -1.30
CA LEU A 127 -6.61 -10.51 0.11
C LEU A 127 -7.78 -10.75 1.07
N ASN A 128 -9.01 -10.48 0.63
CA ASN A 128 -10.21 -10.69 1.44
C ASN A 128 -10.74 -12.13 1.43
N SER A 129 -10.01 -13.06 0.82
CA SER A 129 -10.33 -14.49 0.85
C SER A 129 -9.55 -15.19 1.95
N PRO A 130 -10.20 -16.05 2.78
CA PRO A 130 -9.50 -16.84 3.81
C PRO A 130 -8.40 -17.74 3.26
N THR A 131 -8.42 -18.05 1.96
CA THR A 131 -7.43 -18.91 1.29
C THR A 131 -6.26 -18.13 0.68
N THR A 132 -6.22 -16.80 0.84
CA THR A 132 -5.20 -15.96 0.22
C THR A 132 -3.77 -16.34 0.67
N ASN A 133 -2.85 -16.27 -0.29
CA ASN A 133 -1.42 -16.34 0.00
C ASN A 133 -0.82 -14.97 0.36
N GLN A 134 -1.58 -13.89 0.17
CA GLN A 134 -1.15 -12.55 0.51
C GLN A 134 -1.26 -12.31 2.01
N ARG A 135 -0.35 -11.50 2.56
CA ARG A 135 -0.33 -11.17 3.97
C ARG A 135 -0.22 -9.68 4.19
N MET A 136 -1.02 -9.15 5.10
CA MET A 136 -0.99 -7.77 5.55
C MET A 136 -0.47 -7.71 6.97
N PHE A 137 0.54 -6.86 7.18
CA PHE A 137 1.18 -6.68 8.49
C PHE A 137 1.01 -5.24 8.96
N ARG A 138 0.74 -5.10 10.26
CA ARG A 138 0.85 -3.83 10.97
C ARG A 138 2.18 -3.79 11.70
N LEU A 139 2.86 -2.64 11.65
CA LEU A 139 4.15 -2.43 12.29
C LEU A 139 4.10 -1.25 13.25
N GLU A 140 5.05 -1.23 14.18
CA GLU A 140 5.34 -0.04 14.96
C GLU A 140 6.50 0.69 14.29
N ARG A 141 6.27 1.96 13.97
CA ARG A 141 7.22 2.78 13.24
C ARG A 141 8.56 2.85 13.99
N GLY A 142 9.66 2.58 13.29
CA GLY A 142 11.01 2.58 13.85
C GLY A 142 11.41 1.30 14.60
N LYS A 143 10.51 0.33 14.76
CA LYS A 143 10.79 -0.95 15.44
C LYS A 143 11.01 -2.13 14.50
N GLY A 144 10.84 -1.90 13.20
CA GLY A 144 11.15 -2.87 12.16
C GLY A 144 10.25 -4.11 12.17
N ARG A 145 10.73 -5.13 11.47
CA ARG A 145 9.98 -6.37 11.21
C ARG A 145 9.59 -7.11 12.48
N ASP A 146 10.38 -7.01 13.55
CA ASP A 146 10.08 -7.67 14.83
C ASP A 146 8.78 -7.17 15.47
N SER A 147 8.32 -5.96 15.09
CA SER A 147 7.05 -5.42 15.55
C SER A 147 5.85 -5.87 14.70
N ALA A 148 6.09 -6.60 13.60
CA ALA A 148 5.05 -6.94 12.64
C ALA A 148 4.00 -7.88 13.24
N VAL A 149 2.73 -7.50 13.07
CA VAL A 149 1.58 -8.32 13.45
C VAL A 149 0.77 -8.60 12.19
N ASP A 150 0.53 -9.87 11.90
CA ASP A 150 -0.31 -10.28 10.78
C ASP A 150 -1.77 -9.95 11.07
N ILE A 151 -2.34 -9.05 10.28
CA ILE A 151 -3.73 -8.61 10.42
C ILE A 151 -4.59 -9.03 9.22
N THR A 152 -4.12 -9.97 8.42
CA THR A 152 -4.77 -10.40 7.16
C THR A 152 -6.22 -10.81 7.38
N GLU A 153 -6.53 -11.51 8.46
CA GLU A 153 -7.88 -11.98 8.72
C GLU A 153 -8.91 -10.85 8.88
N ARG A 154 -8.49 -9.62 9.16
CA ARG A 154 -9.40 -8.47 9.24
C ARG A 154 -10.09 -8.17 7.90
N PHE A 155 -9.51 -8.61 6.79
CA PHE A 155 -10.12 -8.47 5.47
C PHE A 155 -11.20 -9.52 5.19
N TRP A 156 -11.15 -10.66 5.86
CA TRP A 156 -12.04 -11.80 5.58
C TRP A 156 -13.48 -11.56 6.03
N HIS A 157 -13.67 -10.72 7.03
CA HIS A 157 -14.97 -10.46 7.64
C HIS A 157 -15.68 -9.24 7.05
N ARG A 158 -15.03 -8.51 6.15
CA ARG A 158 -15.59 -7.29 5.58
C ARG A 158 -16.64 -7.61 4.52
N GLY A 159 -17.86 -7.08 4.75
CA GLY A 159 -18.96 -7.18 3.79
C GLY A 159 -19.57 -8.56 3.62
N ILE A 160 -19.09 -9.56 4.37
CA ILE A 160 -19.56 -10.95 4.27
C ILE A 160 -20.36 -11.37 5.50
N ASP A 161 -20.07 -10.80 6.65
CA ASP A 161 -20.77 -11.13 7.90
C ASP A 161 -22.03 -10.26 8.03
N PRO A 162 -23.23 -10.84 7.86
CA PRO A 162 -24.48 -10.10 8.05
C PRO A 162 -24.64 -9.61 9.49
N ASN A 163 -23.84 -10.10 10.43
CA ASN A 163 -23.84 -9.64 11.81
C ASN A 163 -22.82 -8.53 12.06
N ALA A 164 -21.85 -8.31 11.17
CA ALA A 164 -20.86 -7.24 11.31
C ALA A 164 -21.49 -5.85 11.20
N SER A 165 -22.67 -5.74 10.58
CA SER A 165 -23.43 -4.49 10.44
C SER A 165 -24.52 -4.33 11.51
N LYS A 166 -24.59 -5.24 12.45
CA LYS A 166 -25.57 -5.20 13.54
C LYS A 166 -24.91 -4.63 14.83
#